data_23e692537c40c7cee982289509989b39
#
_entry.id   23e692537c40c7cee982289509989b39
#
_cell.length_a   1.000
_cell.length_b   1.000
_cell.length_c   1.000
_cell.angle_alpha   90.00
_cell.angle_beta   90.00
_cell.angle_gamma   90.00
#
_symmetry.space_group_name_H-M   'P 1'
#
loop_
_entity.id
_entity.type
_entity.pdbx_description
1 polymer ?
#
loop_
_entity_poly.entity_id
_entity_poly.type
_entity_poly.pdbx_seq_one_letter_code
_entity_poly.pdbx_strand_id
1 'polypeptide(L)'
;MDLITTTADLAAACSRLAKHPVITVDTEFLRETTYYPLLCVVQMASAEEAVVIDALAEGIDLKPFFELMANEGVLKVFHAARQDIEIIWHQAGIIPHPVFDTQVAAMVLGYGDSIAYDALVEKVTGHRPDKTHRFTDWSRRPLTKEQMHYAVSDVTHLRDVFAALDADLKKRRRSEWVSIEMEVLTSPRTYDFHPERAWERLKTRVRKPKDLAVLMEVAAWREQEAQSRDVPRGRVLRDEAITDIATHAPTTLEKLAHLRSVPKGFEKSKWGADIVAAVERGLARDFTKLPKLEKPRNNSNGAAIVELLKVLLRMTAERHAVASKVIATVDDLEEIAADDEADVPALRGWRRELFGDAALKLKRGELALAIEKGRVVGVQRA
;
A
#
# COMPACT_ATOMS: atom_id res chain seq x y z
N MET A 1 17.47 1.62 -28.84
CA MET A 1 17.40 0.80 -27.60
C MET A 1 16.60 -0.43 -27.94
N ASP A 2 17.17 -1.59 -27.69
CA ASP A 2 16.55 -2.86 -28.06
C ASP A 2 15.74 -3.40 -26.87
N LEU A 3 14.56 -3.93 -27.16
CA LEU A 3 13.71 -4.59 -26.19
C LEU A 3 14.30 -5.98 -25.86
N ILE A 4 14.52 -6.24 -24.58
CA ILE A 4 15.01 -7.55 -24.12
C ILE A 4 13.85 -8.54 -24.14
N THR A 5 14.01 -9.61 -24.95
CA THR A 5 13.00 -10.64 -25.14
C THR A 5 13.52 -12.04 -24.88
N THR A 6 14.78 -12.19 -24.49
CA THR A 6 15.39 -13.49 -24.19
C THR A 6 15.97 -13.53 -22.77
N THR A 7 15.96 -14.72 -22.18
CA THR A 7 16.58 -14.96 -20.85
C THR A 7 18.08 -14.65 -20.86
N ALA A 8 18.78 -14.94 -21.95
CA ALA A 8 20.22 -14.69 -22.07
C ALA A 8 20.55 -13.20 -22.04
N ASP A 9 19.81 -12.37 -22.81
CA ASP A 9 19.99 -10.92 -22.83
C ASP A 9 19.59 -10.30 -21.49
N LEU A 10 18.54 -10.81 -20.84
CA LEU A 10 18.14 -10.40 -19.50
C LEU A 10 19.24 -10.68 -18.48
N ALA A 11 19.82 -11.89 -18.49
CA ALA A 11 20.91 -12.26 -17.58
C ALA A 11 22.15 -11.37 -17.80
N ALA A 12 22.49 -11.08 -19.05
CA ALA A 12 23.60 -10.17 -19.39
C ALA A 12 23.34 -8.75 -18.88
N ALA A 13 22.11 -8.22 -19.05
CA ALA A 13 21.71 -6.91 -18.54
C ALA A 13 21.76 -6.86 -17.01
N CYS A 14 21.15 -7.84 -16.32
CA CYS A 14 21.19 -7.93 -14.88
C CYS A 14 22.63 -8.00 -14.32
N SER A 15 23.52 -8.74 -14.99
CA SER A 15 24.94 -8.82 -14.61
C SER A 15 25.69 -7.48 -14.75
N ARG A 16 25.32 -6.64 -15.72
CA ARG A 16 25.86 -5.28 -15.84
C ARG A 16 25.29 -4.35 -14.78
N LEU A 17 23.97 -4.35 -14.59
CA LEU A 17 23.28 -3.54 -13.59
C LEU A 17 23.73 -3.87 -12.17
N ALA A 18 24.02 -5.13 -11.87
CA ALA A 18 24.54 -5.57 -10.56
C ALA A 18 25.89 -4.99 -10.17
N LYS A 19 26.63 -4.40 -11.10
CA LYS A 19 27.92 -3.73 -10.83
C LYS A 19 27.75 -2.32 -10.26
N HIS A 20 26.54 -1.78 -10.31
CA HIS A 20 26.21 -0.46 -9.80
C HIS A 20 25.61 -0.55 -8.39
N PRO A 21 25.97 0.36 -7.47
CA PRO A 21 25.42 0.34 -6.11
C PRO A 21 23.93 0.70 -6.04
N VAL A 22 23.40 1.32 -7.09
CA VAL A 22 22.02 1.82 -7.18
C VAL A 22 21.48 1.56 -8.58
N ILE A 23 20.27 1.03 -8.66
CA ILE A 23 19.47 0.94 -9.88
C ILE A 23 18.07 1.50 -9.62
N THR A 24 17.46 2.08 -10.64
CA THR A 24 16.05 2.43 -10.63
C THR A 24 15.26 1.34 -11.33
N VAL A 25 14.07 1.06 -10.82
CA VAL A 25 13.20 -0.01 -11.32
C VAL A 25 11.76 0.50 -11.38
N ASP A 26 11.07 0.13 -12.45
CA ASP A 26 9.64 0.35 -12.59
C ASP A 26 9.01 -0.83 -13.32
N THR A 27 7.70 -1.03 -13.18
CA THR A 27 6.97 -2.11 -13.84
C THR A 27 5.66 -1.64 -14.43
N GLU A 28 5.33 -2.18 -15.61
CA GLU A 28 4.02 -2.02 -16.22
C GLU A 28 3.26 -3.33 -16.17
N PHE A 29 2.01 -3.27 -15.72
CA PHE A 29 1.20 -4.46 -15.48
C PHE A 29 -0.29 -4.21 -15.71
N LEU A 30 -1.05 -5.29 -15.89
CA LEU A 30 -2.51 -5.26 -15.92
C LEU A 30 -3.09 -5.87 -14.63
N ARG A 31 -4.13 -5.23 -14.07
CA ARG A 31 -4.78 -5.65 -12.84
C ARG A 31 -6.31 -5.62 -12.88
N GLU A 32 -6.90 -5.14 -13.95
CA GLU A 32 -8.34 -4.85 -13.99
C GLU A 32 -9.21 -6.11 -14.04
N THR A 33 -8.70 -7.19 -14.62
CA THR A 33 -9.48 -8.40 -14.92
C THR A 33 -9.06 -9.62 -14.10
N THR A 34 -7.92 -9.56 -13.41
CA THR A 34 -7.30 -10.66 -12.68
C THR A 34 -7.21 -10.34 -11.17
N TYR A 35 -7.02 -11.37 -10.36
CA TYR A 35 -6.70 -11.22 -8.94
C TYR A 35 -5.24 -10.81 -8.76
N TYR A 36 -4.34 -11.49 -9.46
CA TYR A 36 -2.92 -11.18 -9.49
C TYR A 36 -2.60 -10.23 -10.64
N PRO A 37 -1.73 -9.23 -10.41
CA PRO A 37 -1.27 -8.39 -11.49
C PRO A 37 -0.51 -9.20 -12.54
N LEU A 38 -0.84 -9.01 -13.82
CA LEU A 38 -0.07 -9.57 -14.93
C LEU A 38 1.08 -8.63 -15.26
N LEU A 39 2.31 -9.01 -14.92
CA LEU A 39 3.51 -8.26 -15.28
C LEU A 39 3.70 -8.26 -16.81
N CYS A 40 3.77 -7.09 -17.42
CA CYS A 40 3.89 -6.92 -18.85
C CYS A 40 5.27 -6.43 -19.29
N VAL A 41 5.82 -5.44 -18.56
CA VAL A 41 7.12 -4.85 -18.89
C VAL A 41 7.87 -4.55 -17.60
N VAL A 42 9.19 -4.75 -17.60
CA VAL A 42 10.09 -4.30 -16.55
C VAL A 42 11.07 -3.30 -17.12
N GLN A 43 11.24 -2.17 -16.47
CA GLN A 43 12.23 -1.18 -16.78
C GLN A 43 13.27 -1.09 -15.67
N MET A 44 14.53 -1.03 -16.04
CA MET A 44 15.63 -0.81 -15.09
C MET A 44 16.66 0.15 -15.65
N ALA A 45 17.25 0.97 -14.77
CA ALA A 45 18.37 1.80 -15.19
C ALA A 45 19.44 1.90 -14.09
N SER A 46 20.69 1.94 -14.54
CA SER A 46 21.86 2.38 -13.76
C SER A 46 22.26 3.80 -14.17
N ALA A 47 23.39 4.30 -13.67
CA ALA A 47 23.95 5.57 -14.12
C ALA A 47 24.35 5.54 -15.62
N GLU A 48 24.67 4.37 -16.16
CA GLU A 48 25.29 4.21 -17.48
C GLU A 48 24.31 3.70 -18.54
N GLU A 49 23.34 2.87 -18.16
CA GLU A 49 22.39 2.27 -19.11
C GLU A 49 20.97 2.24 -18.57
N ALA A 50 20.01 2.14 -19.50
CA ALA A 50 18.62 1.80 -19.20
C ALA A 50 18.17 0.67 -20.11
N VAL A 51 17.39 -0.27 -19.58
CA VAL A 51 16.90 -1.45 -20.28
C VAL A 51 15.39 -1.59 -20.10
N VAL A 52 14.74 -2.14 -21.12
CA VAL A 52 13.32 -2.49 -21.11
C VAL A 52 13.19 -3.97 -21.44
N ILE A 53 12.48 -4.70 -20.61
CA ILE A 53 12.31 -6.14 -20.69
C ILE A 53 10.85 -6.44 -21.00
N ASP A 54 10.60 -7.23 -22.02
CA ASP A 54 9.31 -7.79 -22.33
C ASP A 54 9.05 -9.02 -21.44
N ALA A 55 8.33 -8.83 -20.35
CA ALA A 55 8.03 -9.92 -19.44
C ALA A 55 7.04 -10.95 -20.01
N LEU A 56 6.39 -10.64 -21.15
CA LEU A 56 5.48 -11.53 -21.87
C LEU A 56 6.11 -12.21 -23.09
N ALA A 57 7.42 -11.99 -23.36
CA ALA A 57 8.10 -12.61 -24.47
C ALA A 57 8.07 -14.15 -24.35
N GLU A 58 7.85 -14.83 -25.48
CA GLU A 58 7.77 -16.28 -25.49
C GLU A 58 9.08 -16.93 -25.00
N GLY A 59 8.98 -17.79 -23.98
CA GLY A 59 10.12 -18.53 -23.43
C GLY A 59 11.08 -17.71 -22.54
N ILE A 60 10.77 -16.47 -22.22
CA ILE A 60 11.58 -15.70 -21.29
C ILE A 60 11.42 -16.22 -19.85
N ASP A 61 12.55 -16.44 -19.17
CA ASP A 61 12.60 -16.69 -17.73
C ASP A 61 13.08 -15.43 -17.01
N LEU A 62 12.25 -14.88 -16.12
CA LEU A 62 12.56 -13.67 -15.35
C LEU A 62 13.43 -13.92 -14.11
N LYS A 63 13.91 -15.15 -13.90
CA LYS A 63 14.78 -15.50 -12.78
C LYS A 63 15.99 -14.56 -12.62
N PRO A 64 16.73 -14.14 -13.67
CA PRO A 64 17.82 -13.18 -13.50
C PRO A 64 17.37 -11.81 -12.93
N PHE A 65 16.16 -11.35 -13.29
CA PHE A 65 15.59 -10.14 -12.71
C PHE A 65 15.30 -10.33 -11.21
N PHE A 66 14.68 -11.44 -10.81
CA PHE A 66 14.40 -11.72 -9.41
C PHE A 66 15.66 -11.89 -8.57
N GLU A 67 16.71 -12.51 -9.12
CA GLU A 67 18.02 -12.60 -8.49
C GLU A 67 18.64 -11.19 -8.27
N LEU A 68 18.51 -10.28 -9.23
CA LEU A 68 18.95 -8.89 -9.07
C LEU A 68 18.10 -8.16 -8.00
N MET A 69 16.80 -8.40 -7.93
CA MET A 69 15.94 -7.83 -6.88
C MET A 69 16.32 -8.31 -5.47
N ALA A 70 16.79 -9.56 -5.35
CA ALA A 70 17.27 -10.14 -4.10
C ALA A 70 18.72 -9.74 -3.74
N ASN A 71 19.47 -9.11 -4.65
CA ASN A 71 20.86 -8.75 -4.42
C ASN A 71 20.99 -7.60 -3.40
N GLU A 72 21.46 -7.91 -2.20
CA GLU A 72 21.62 -6.94 -1.10
C GLU A 72 22.70 -5.89 -1.35
N GLY A 73 23.62 -6.13 -2.29
CA GLY A 73 24.67 -5.19 -2.69
C GLY A 73 24.17 -4.06 -3.59
N VAL A 74 22.93 -4.10 -4.07
CA VAL A 74 22.35 -3.15 -5.03
C VAL A 74 21.10 -2.52 -4.44
N LEU A 75 21.07 -1.22 -4.26
CA LEU A 75 19.87 -0.49 -3.86
C LEU A 75 18.88 -0.40 -5.03
N LYS A 76 17.66 -0.88 -4.85
CA LYS A 76 16.57 -0.76 -5.83
C LYS A 76 15.71 0.46 -5.49
N VAL A 77 15.66 1.41 -6.41
CA VAL A 77 14.88 2.65 -6.27
C VAL A 77 13.61 2.54 -7.08
N PHE A 78 12.47 2.78 -6.43
CA PHE A 78 11.13 2.79 -7.01
C PHE A 78 10.42 4.11 -6.73
N HIS A 79 9.26 4.29 -7.35
CA HIS A 79 8.27 5.29 -6.95
C HIS A 79 6.92 4.64 -6.65
N ALA A 80 6.46 4.70 -5.40
CA ALA A 80 5.24 4.04 -4.93
C ALA A 80 5.29 2.49 -5.08
N ALA A 81 6.39 1.89 -4.71
CA ALA A 81 6.85 0.51 -4.94
C ALA A 81 5.90 -0.61 -4.53
N ARG A 82 4.83 -0.34 -3.80
CA ARG A 82 4.00 -1.39 -3.18
C ARG A 82 3.45 -2.41 -4.18
N GLN A 83 3.03 -1.97 -5.36
CA GLN A 83 2.47 -2.86 -6.38
C GLN A 83 3.56 -3.65 -7.10
N ASP A 84 4.71 -3.04 -7.34
CA ASP A 84 5.87 -3.70 -7.94
C ASP A 84 6.41 -4.82 -7.02
N ILE A 85 6.50 -4.55 -5.72
CA ILE A 85 6.89 -5.55 -4.73
C ILE A 85 5.84 -6.67 -4.63
N GLU A 86 4.53 -6.35 -4.69
CA GLU A 86 3.44 -7.34 -4.73
C GLU A 86 3.61 -8.31 -5.92
N ILE A 87 3.95 -7.79 -7.10
CA ILE A 87 4.21 -8.57 -8.30
C ILE A 87 5.41 -9.50 -8.11
N ILE A 88 6.53 -8.95 -7.64
CA ILE A 88 7.76 -9.71 -7.40
C ILE A 88 7.51 -10.81 -6.35
N TRP A 89 6.85 -10.47 -5.24
CA TRP A 89 6.45 -11.43 -4.21
C TRP A 89 5.58 -12.55 -4.76
N HIS A 90 4.58 -12.20 -5.56
CA HIS A 90 3.68 -13.20 -6.12
C HIS A 90 4.39 -14.15 -7.10
N GLN A 91 5.28 -13.63 -7.95
CA GLN A 91 5.95 -14.44 -8.99
C GLN A 91 7.15 -15.23 -8.47
N ALA A 92 7.90 -14.70 -7.52
CA ALA A 92 9.16 -15.28 -7.08
C ALA A 92 9.24 -15.60 -5.57
N GLY A 93 8.25 -15.19 -4.76
CA GLY A 93 8.26 -15.38 -3.31
C GLY A 93 9.34 -14.58 -2.57
N ILE A 94 9.88 -13.53 -3.21
CA ILE A 94 10.93 -12.69 -2.62
C ILE A 94 10.44 -11.26 -2.42
N ILE A 95 11.02 -10.59 -1.43
CA ILE A 95 10.89 -9.14 -1.26
C ILE A 95 12.21 -8.50 -1.71
N PRO A 96 12.18 -7.52 -2.64
CA PRO A 96 13.39 -6.79 -3.00
C PRO A 96 14.03 -6.14 -1.78
N HIS A 97 15.35 -6.24 -1.65
CA HIS A 97 16.09 -5.61 -0.56
C HIS A 97 17.55 -5.35 -0.97
N PRO A 98 18.13 -4.17 -0.60
CA PRO A 98 17.46 -2.99 -0.04
C PRO A 98 16.60 -2.24 -1.07
N VAL A 99 15.60 -1.50 -0.56
CA VAL A 99 14.66 -0.70 -1.38
C VAL A 99 14.66 0.75 -0.90
N PHE A 100 14.48 1.66 -1.85
CA PHE A 100 14.18 3.08 -1.60
C PHE A 100 12.97 3.51 -2.41
N ASP A 101 11.94 4.01 -1.75
CA ASP A 101 10.74 4.52 -2.39
C ASP A 101 10.76 6.06 -2.41
N THR A 102 10.86 6.64 -3.59
CA THR A 102 10.91 8.09 -3.77
C THR A 102 9.61 8.80 -3.37
N GLN A 103 8.46 8.14 -3.40
CA GLN A 103 7.20 8.72 -2.90
C GLN A 103 7.23 8.85 -1.37
N VAL A 104 7.74 7.83 -0.67
CA VAL A 104 7.93 7.88 0.79
C VAL A 104 8.97 8.93 1.18
N ALA A 105 10.11 8.98 0.48
CA ALA A 105 11.11 10.00 0.69
C ALA A 105 10.54 11.42 0.48
N ALA A 106 9.74 11.61 -0.55
CA ALA A 106 9.04 12.86 -0.82
C ALA A 106 8.07 13.26 0.30
N MET A 107 7.36 12.29 0.92
CA MET A 107 6.52 12.56 2.10
C MET A 107 7.35 13.06 3.29
N VAL A 108 8.49 12.42 3.56
CA VAL A 108 9.43 12.81 4.64
C VAL A 108 10.03 14.19 4.40
N LEU A 109 10.17 14.60 3.14
CA LEU A 109 10.69 15.91 2.74
C LEU A 109 9.62 17.01 2.56
N GLY A 110 8.33 16.67 2.75
CA GLY A 110 7.23 17.64 2.72
C GLY A 110 6.69 17.97 1.34
N TYR A 111 6.87 17.10 0.37
CA TYR A 111 6.27 17.26 -0.97
C TYR A 111 4.77 16.93 -1.01
N GLY A 112 4.17 16.52 0.12
CA GLY A 112 2.75 16.16 0.25
C GLY A 112 2.55 14.68 0.58
N ASP A 113 1.28 14.30 0.88
CA ASP A 113 0.93 12.98 1.42
C ASP A 113 0.99 11.82 0.38
N SER A 114 1.01 12.13 -0.91
CA SER A 114 1.10 11.17 -2.01
C SER A 114 1.33 11.91 -3.32
N ILE A 115 2.55 12.39 -3.53
CA ILE A 115 2.89 13.09 -4.77
C ILE A 115 2.96 12.07 -5.92
N ALA A 116 2.33 12.40 -7.05
CA ALA A 116 2.44 11.60 -8.26
C ALA A 116 3.84 11.73 -8.87
N TYR A 117 4.30 10.67 -9.54
CA TYR A 117 5.65 10.59 -10.11
C TYR A 117 6.00 11.80 -10.98
N ASP A 118 5.15 12.12 -11.95
CA ASP A 118 5.35 13.24 -12.87
C ASP A 118 5.47 14.59 -12.16
N ALA A 119 4.64 14.81 -11.14
CA ALA A 119 4.68 16.04 -10.35
C ALA A 119 5.96 16.11 -9.49
N LEU A 120 6.46 14.96 -9.02
CA LEU A 120 7.72 14.89 -8.29
C LEU A 120 8.90 15.17 -9.22
N VAL A 121 8.94 14.54 -10.40
CA VAL A 121 9.96 14.81 -11.42
C VAL A 121 9.99 16.31 -11.77
N GLU A 122 8.83 16.89 -12.09
CA GLU A 122 8.73 18.31 -12.43
C GLU A 122 9.25 19.22 -11.32
N LYS A 123 8.89 18.95 -10.06
CA LYS A 123 9.33 19.74 -8.90
C LYS A 123 10.84 19.62 -8.63
N VAL A 124 11.40 18.44 -8.84
CA VAL A 124 12.79 18.15 -8.48
C VAL A 124 13.75 18.52 -9.61
N THR A 125 13.39 18.23 -10.85
CA THR A 125 14.28 18.36 -12.02
C THR A 125 13.93 19.55 -12.91
N GLY A 126 12.74 20.13 -12.76
CA GLY A 126 12.20 21.14 -13.67
C GLY A 126 11.73 20.58 -15.02
N HIS A 127 11.87 19.28 -15.24
CA HIS A 127 11.43 18.59 -16.45
C HIS A 127 10.03 18.01 -16.25
N ARG A 128 9.16 18.21 -17.25
CA ARG A 128 7.80 17.66 -17.22
C ARG A 128 7.71 16.40 -18.07
N PRO A 129 7.58 15.20 -17.46
CA PRO A 129 7.47 13.96 -18.20
C PRO A 129 6.20 13.90 -19.05
N ASP A 130 6.27 13.19 -20.18
CA ASP A 130 5.11 12.85 -20.98
C ASP A 130 4.26 11.80 -20.27
N LYS A 131 2.94 11.98 -20.20
CA LYS A 131 1.98 11.10 -19.53
C LYS A 131 1.12 10.29 -20.50
N THR A 132 1.33 10.44 -21.79
CA THR A 132 0.41 9.97 -22.84
C THR A 132 0.20 8.45 -22.79
N HIS A 133 1.23 7.70 -22.35
CA HIS A 133 1.22 6.25 -22.35
C HIS A 133 0.95 5.58 -20.99
N ARG A 134 0.72 6.35 -19.93
CA ARG A 134 0.47 5.83 -18.57
C ARG A 134 -0.65 4.81 -18.46
N PHE A 135 -1.71 4.95 -19.26
CA PHE A 135 -2.91 4.11 -19.22
C PHE A 135 -3.10 3.28 -20.48
N THR A 136 -2.04 2.99 -21.21
CA THR A 136 -2.10 2.12 -22.38
C THR A 136 -2.20 0.65 -21.98
N ASP A 137 -2.71 -0.18 -22.87
CA ASP A 137 -2.72 -1.63 -22.66
C ASP A 137 -1.31 -2.19 -22.91
N TRP A 138 -0.59 -2.41 -21.82
CA TRP A 138 0.79 -2.90 -21.82
C TRP A 138 0.92 -4.38 -22.19
N SER A 139 -0.19 -5.13 -22.31
CA SER A 139 -0.15 -6.52 -22.76
C SER A 139 -0.08 -6.67 -24.28
N ARG A 140 -0.41 -5.61 -25.03
CA ARG A 140 -0.36 -5.65 -26.49
C ARG A 140 1.05 -5.75 -27.02
N ARG A 141 1.22 -6.52 -28.10
CA ARG A 141 2.48 -6.68 -28.81
C ARG A 141 2.30 -6.44 -30.32
N PRO A 142 3.31 -5.85 -30.98
CA PRO A 142 4.57 -5.32 -30.43
C PRO A 142 4.36 -4.04 -29.61
N LEU A 143 5.27 -3.73 -28.66
CA LEU A 143 5.31 -2.44 -28.00
C LEU A 143 5.64 -1.35 -29.03
N THR A 144 4.98 -0.20 -28.92
CA THR A 144 5.25 0.94 -29.79
C THR A 144 6.54 1.66 -29.39
N LYS A 145 7.11 2.45 -30.28
CA LYS A 145 8.31 3.26 -29.97
C LYS A 145 8.04 4.26 -28.85
N GLU A 146 6.83 4.80 -28.83
CA GLU A 146 6.39 5.76 -27.82
C GLU A 146 6.26 5.09 -26.45
N GLN A 147 5.72 3.87 -26.36
CA GLN A 147 5.69 3.08 -25.13
C GLN A 147 7.10 2.76 -24.63
N MET A 148 8.01 2.36 -25.53
CA MET A 148 9.40 2.12 -25.19
C MET A 148 10.10 3.38 -24.67
N HIS A 149 9.83 4.52 -25.28
CA HIS A 149 10.40 5.81 -24.85
C HIS A 149 9.85 6.20 -23.45
N TYR A 150 8.55 6.05 -23.25
CA TYR A 150 7.89 6.27 -21.96
C TYR A 150 8.54 5.41 -20.87
N ALA A 151 8.59 4.09 -21.07
CA ALA A 151 9.16 3.14 -20.12
C ALA A 151 10.61 3.45 -19.71
N VAL A 152 11.43 3.88 -20.69
CA VAL A 152 12.81 4.32 -20.41
C VAL A 152 12.84 5.62 -19.61
N SER A 153 11.99 6.57 -19.97
CA SER A 153 11.97 7.88 -19.32
C SER A 153 11.63 7.77 -17.84
N ASP A 154 10.76 6.84 -17.47
CA ASP A 154 10.34 6.64 -16.08
C ASP A 154 11.52 6.23 -15.20
N VAL A 155 12.35 5.29 -15.62
CA VAL A 155 13.53 4.88 -14.84
C VAL A 155 14.69 5.85 -14.93
N THR A 156 14.85 6.59 -16.04
CA THR A 156 15.96 7.55 -16.18
C THR A 156 15.73 8.82 -15.37
N HIS A 157 14.52 9.38 -15.38
CA HIS A 157 14.18 10.52 -14.51
C HIS A 157 14.17 10.13 -13.03
N LEU A 158 13.82 8.88 -12.71
CA LEU A 158 13.83 8.39 -11.34
C LEU A 158 15.22 8.43 -10.71
N ARG A 159 16.29 8.27 -11.49
CA ARG A 159 17.69 8.45 -11.02
C ARG A 159 17.94 9.86 -10.51
N ASP A 160 17.52 10.85 -11.28
CA ASP A 160 17.71 12.26 -10.93
C ASP A 160 16.91 12.63 -9.70
N VAL A 161 15.66 12.15 -9.62
CA VAL A 161 14.79 12.30 -8.45
C VAL A 161 15.44 11.67 -7.22
N PHE A 162 15.91 10.42 -7.32
CA PHE A 162 16.58 9.74 -6.23
C PHE A 162 17.78 10.53 -5.71
N ALA A 163 18.67 10.93 -6.62
CA ALA A 163 19.89 11.66 -6.26
C ALA A 163 19.58 12.96 -5.50
N ALA A 164 18.56 13.71 -5.95
CA ALA A 164 18.15 14.96 -5.31
C ALA A 164 17.51 14.72 -3.95
N LEU A 165 16.60 13.73 -3.83
CA LEU A 165 15.92 13.42 -2.55
C LEU A 165 16.91 12.85 -1.52
N ASP A 166 17.82 11.95 -1.92
CA ASP A 166 18.83 11.38 -1.04
C ASP A 166 19.77 12.47 -0.48
N ALA A 167 20.19 13.41 -1.33
CA ALA A 167 21.00 14.54 -0.90
C ALA A 167 20.26 15.44 0.10
N ASP A 168 18.96 15.73 -0.12
CA ASP A 168 18.17 16.57 0.79
C ASP A 168 17.85 15.82 2.11
N LEU A 169 17.61 14.52 2.08
CA LEU A 169 17.45 13.69 3.28
C LEU A 169 18.71 13.70 4.15
N LYS A 170 19.87 13.52 3.55
CA LYS A 170 21.18 13.59 4.24
C LYS A 170 21.40 14.97 4.86
N LYS A 171 21.15 16.04 4.08
CA LYS A 171 21.25 17.43 4.57
C LYS A 171 20.33 17.70 5.75
N ARG A 172 19.09 17.19 5.75
CA ARG A 172 18.12 17.36 6.84
C ARG A 172 18.25 16.31 7.95
N ARG A 173 19.16 15.34 7.83
CA ARG A 173 19.34 14.22 8.77
C ARG A 173 18.08 13.37 8.96
N ARG A 174 17.38 13.08 7.84
CA ARG A 174 16.11 12.33 7.82
C ARG A 174 16.20 10.98 7.09
N SER A 175 17.38 10.53 6.72
CA SER A 175 17.56 9.25 6.00
C SER A 175 17.04 8.08 6.83
N GLU A 176 17.23 8.08 8.15
CA GLU A 176 16.72 7.04 9.05
C GLU A 176 15.18 6.98 9.06
N TRP A 177 14.49 8.12 8.90
CA TRP A 177 13.02 8.13 8.83
C TRP A 177 12.50 7.36 7.61
N VAL A 178 13.18 7.50 6.47
CA VAL A 178 12.86 6.73 5.27
C VAL A 178 13.18 5.25 5.48
N SER A 179 14.30 4.90 6.10
CA SER A 179 14.65 3.51 6.39
C SER A 179 13.59 2.79 7.20
N ILE A 180 13.05 3.43 8.24
CA ILE A 180 11.95 2.89 9.05
C ILE A 180 10.68 2.62 8.20
N GLU A 181 10.34 3.53 7.28
CA GLU A 181 9.21 3.32 6.36
C GLU A 181 9.48 2.16 5.39
N MET A 182 10.73 1.99 4.94
CA MET A 182 11.10 0.87 4.07
C MET A 182 10.96 -0.47 4.77
N GLU A 183 11.22 -0.58 6.08
CA GLU A 183 10.98 -1.80 6.85
C GLU A 183 9.50 -2.23 6.80
N VAL A 184 8.57 -1.28 6.87
CA VAL A 184 7.14 -1.54 6.72
C VAL A 184 6.81 -1.97 5.29
N LEU A 185 7.35 -1.26 4.29
CA LEU A 185 7.11 -1.53 2.88
C LEU A 185 7.68 -2.88 2.45
N THR A 186 8.83 -3.29 2.99
CA THR A 186 9.48 -4.56 2.66
C THR A 186 9.11 -5.71 3.60
N SER A 187 8.12 -5.51 4.48
CA SER A 187 7.62 -6.60 5.33
C SER A 187 6.83 -7.62 4.51
N PRO A 188 7.18 -8.92 4.54
CA PRO A 188 6.40 -9.98 3.88
C PRO A 188 4.92 -9.97 4.27
N ARG A 189 4.61 -9.60 5.51
CA ARG A 189 3.24 -9.49 6.02
C ARG A 189 2.35 -8.53 5.21
N THR A 190 2.96 -7.56 4.54
CA THR A 190 2.25 -6.59 3.69
C THR A 190 1.70 -7.24 2.42
N TYR A 191 2.36 -8.29 1.92
CA TYR A 191 2.08 -8.95 0.63
C TYR A 191 1.51 -10.34 0.77
N ASP A 192 1.48 -10.88 1.99
CA ASP A 192 0.97 -12.20 2.26
C ASP A 192 -0.55 -12.16 2.43
N PHE A 193 -1.26 -12.56 1.37
CA PHE A 193 -2.72 -12.50 1.30
C PHE A 193 -3.36 -13.83 1.68
N HIS A 194 -3.15 -14.26 2.93
CA HIS A 194 -3.82 -15.43 3.47
C HIS A 194 -5.34 -15.22 3.54
N PRO A 195 -6.14 -16.19 3.03
CA PRO A 195 -7.59 -16.14 3.07
C PRO A 195 -8.16 -15.92 4.47
N GLU A 196 -7.55 -16.50 5.50
CA GLU A 196 -7.99 -16.41 6.90
C GLU A 196 -7.93 -14.98 7.44
N ARG A 197 -7.13 -14.11 6.81
CA ARG A 197 -6.96 -12.70 7.18
C ARG A 197 -7.70 -11.73 6.23
N ALA A 198 -8.41 -12.25 5.23
CA ALA A 198 -9.10 -11.42 4.24
C ALA A 198 -10.14 -10.47 4.87
N TRP A 199 -10.74 -10.84 5.99
CA TRP A 199 -11.70 -10.03 6.75
C TRP A 199 -11.09 -8.73 7.30
N GLU A 200 -9.78 -8.69 7.62
CA GLU A 200 -9.07 -7.51 8.14
C GLU A 200 -9.07 -6.34 7.16
N ARG A 201 -9.27 -6.60 5.86
CA ARG A 201 -9.30 -5.59 4.80
C ARG A 201 -10.68 -5.03 4.50
N LEU A 202 -11.72 -5.66 5.06
CA LEU A 202 -13.09 -5.19 4.87
C LEU A 202 -13.31 -3.94 5.72
N LYS A 203 -13.71 -2.85 5.07
CA LYS A 203 -14.04 -1.57 5.74
C LYS A 203 -15.38 -1.65 6.49
N THR A 204 -15.70 -2.81 7.03
CA THR A 204 -16.98 -3.04 7.71
C THR A 204 -16.75 -3.27 9.19
N ARG A 205 -17.64 -2.73 10.00
CA ARG A 205 -17.61 -2.90 11.46
C ARG A 205 -18.79 -3.74 11.88
N VAL A 206 -18.57 -5.02 12.15
CA VAL A 206 -19.52 -5.89 12.81
C VAL A 206 -19.46 -5.69 14.33
N ARG A 207 -20.60 -5.85 15.01
CA ARG A 207 -20.70 -5.54 16.45
C ARG A 207 -20.85 -6.76 17.35
N LYS A 208 -21.17 -7.92 16.78
CA LYS A 208 -21.42 -9.15 17.54
C LYS A 208 -20.35 -10.19 17.20
N PRO A 209 -19.86 -10.97 18.18
CA PRO A 209 -18.90 -12.04 17.92
C PRO A 209 -19.38 -13.04 16.86
N LYS A 210 -20.67 -13.37 16.86
CA LYS A 210 -21.32 -14.20 15.85
C LYS A 210 -21.13 -13.63 14.44
N ASP A 211 -21.38 -12.32 14.26
CA ASP A 211 -21.29 -11.66 12.95
C ASP A 211 -19.82 -11.63 12.47
N LEU A 212 -18.87 -11.43 13.41
CA LEU A 212 -17.42 -11.49 13.10
C LEU A 212 -17.01 -12.90 12.65
N ALA A 213 -17.46 -13.93 13.35
CA ALA A 213 -17.15 -15.31 13.00
C ALA A 213 -17.61 -15.67 11.58
N VAL A 214 -18.85 -15.27 11.22
CA VAL A 214 -19.37 -15.48 9.88
C VAL A 214 -18.64 -14.62 8.85
N LEU A 215 -18.35 -13.35 9.19
CA LEU A 215 -17.56 -12.45 8.31
C LEU A 215 -16.22 -13.06 7.95
N MET A 216 -15.50 -13.63 8.93
CA MET A 216 -14.20 -14.26 8.73
C MET A 216 -14.26 -15.43 7.74
N GLU A 217 -15.24 -16.32 7.91
CA GLU A 217 -15.39 -17.49 7.03
C GLU A 217 -15.83 -17.12 5.61
N VAL A 218 -16.76 -16.19 5.45
CA VAL A 218 -17.24 -15.78 4.14
C VAL A 218 -16.17 -14.96 3.40
N ALA A 219 -15.42 -14.12 4.11
CA ALA A 219 -14.29 -13.39 3.54
C ALA A 219 -13.17 -14.33 3.09
N ALA A 220 -12.85 -15.35 3.92
CA ALA A 220 -11.87 -16.36 3.59
C ALA A 220 -12.27 -17.16 2.34
N TRP A 221 -13.52 -17.60 2.28
CA TRP A 221 -14.07 -18.28 1.09
C TRP A 221 -13.95 -17.41 -0.17
N ARG A 222 -14.37 -16.15 -0.09
CA ARG A 222 -14.26 -15.23 -1.24
C ARG A 222 -12.81 -15.07 -1.71
N GLU A 223 -11.89 -14.94 -0.78
CA GLU A 223 -10.46 -14.80 -1.09
C GLU A 223 -9.92 -16.02 -1.81
N GLN A 224 -10.22 -17.23 -1.31
CA GLN A 224 -9.83 -18.50 -1.94
C GLN A 224 -10.40 -18.63 -3.35
N GLU A 225 -11.69 -18.32 -3.53
CA GLU A 225 -12.35 -18.41 -4.84
C GLU A 225 -11.78 -17.37 -5.83
N ALA A 226 -11.46 -16.15 -5.36
CA ALA A 226 -10.84 -15.11 -6.18
C ALA A 226 -9.41 -15.51 -6.63
N GLN A 227 -8.61 -16.05 -5.70
CA GLN A 227 -7.25 -16.53 -5.97
C GLN A 227 -7.25 -17.72 -6.93
N SER A 228 -8.09 -18.74 -6.67
CA SER A 228 -8.12 -19.98 -7.46
C SER A 228 -8.56 -19.77 -8.90
N ARG A 229 -9.35 -18.72 -9.16
CA ARG A 229 -9.87 -18.36 -10.49
C ARG A 229 -9.13 -17.20 -11.13
N ASP A 230 -8.20 -16.62 -10.41
CA ASP A 230 -7.50 -15.40 -10.82
C ASP A 230 -8.46 -14.30 -11.31
N VAL A 231 -9.49 -14.00 -10.49
CA VAL A 231 -10.46 -12.94 -10.78
C VAL A 231 -10.55 -11.92 -9.63
N PRO A 232 -10.84 -10.65 -9.89
CA PRO A 232 -11.01 -9.65 -8.86
C PRO A 232 -12.05 -10.07 -7.82
N ARG A 233 -11.76 -9.83 -6.53
CA ARG A 233 -12.65 -10.15 -5.38
C ARG A 233 -14.09 -9.71 -5.59
N GLY A 234 -14.29 -8.50 -6.12
CA GLY A 234 -15.62 -7.94 -6.37
C GLY A 234 -16.42 -8.65 -7.45
N ARG A 235 -15.75 -9.41 -8.34
CA ARG A 235 -16.44 -10.29 -9.32
C ARG A 235 -16.94 -11.58 -8.69
N VAL A 236 -16.32 -12.03 -7.61
CA VAL A 236 -16.79 -13.18 -6.83
C VAL A 236 -17.95 -12.75 -5.94
N LEU A 237 -17.71 -11.76 -5.06
CA LEU A 237 -18.72 -11.22 -4.14
C LEU A 237 -18.29 -9.83 -3.66
N ARG A 238 -19.19 -8.86 -3.64
CA ARG A 238 -18.93 -7.49 -3.19
C ARG A 238 -18.84 -7.43 -1.67
N ASP A 239 -18.12 -6.44 -1.12
CA ASP A 239 -17.93 -6.26 0.32
C ASP A 239 -19.26 -6.06 1.08
N GLU A 240 -20.21 -5.33 0.47
CA GLU A 240 -21.54 -5.12 1.04
C GLU A 240 -22.31 -6.44 1.22
N ALA A 241 -22.15 -7.37 0.27
CA ALA A 241 -22.80 -8.68 0.36
C ALA A 241 -22.18 -9.54 1.47
N ILE A 242 -20.85 -9.49 1.67
CA ILE A 242 -20.21 -10.20 2.79
C ILE A 242 -20.74 -9.67 4.14
N THR A 243 -20.87 -8.35 4.26
CA THR A 243 -21.38 -7.70 5.48
C THR A 243 -22.83 -8.11 5.76
N ASP A 244 -23.66 -8.14 4.73
CA ASP A 244 -25.06 -8.52 4.83
C ASP A 244 -25.23 -9.99 5.22
N ILE A 245 -24.45 -10.88 4.57
CA ILE A 245 -24.40 -12.31 4.91
C ILE A 245 -23.93 -12.51 6.36
N ALA A 246 -22.89 -11.79 6.81
CA ALA A 246 -22.38 -11.90 8.16
C ALA A 246 -23.43 -11.49 9.20
N THR A 247 -24.17 -10.43 8.95
CA THR A 247 -25.18 -9.89 9.86
C THR A 247 -26.41 -10.79 9.96
N HIS A 248 -26.88 -11.33 8.83
CA HIS A 248 -28.10 -12.14 8.78
C HIS A 248 -27.86 -13.64 8.98
N ALA A 249 -26.63 -14.10 8.72
CA ALA A 249 -26.18 -15.48 8.85
C ALA A 249 -27.16 -16.50 8.20
N PRO A 250 -27.40 -16.43 6.88
CA PRO A 250 -28.35 -17.32 6.18
C PRO A 250 -27.83 -18.76 6.17
N THR A 251 -28.58 -19.68 6.81
CA THR A 251 -28.28 -21.11 6.88
C THR A 251 -28.97 -21.96 5.82
N THR A 252 -29.69 -21.34 4.90
CA THR A 252 -30.32 -22.00 3.76
C THR A 252 -30.20 -21.14 2.51
N LEU A 253 -30.29 -21.76 1.33
CA LEU A 253 -30.26 -21.07 0.04
C LEU A 253 -31.42 -20.08 -0.10
N GLU A 254 -32.60 -20.41 0.45
CA GLU A 254 -33.76 -19.51 0.44
C GLU A 254 -33.49 -18.24 1.25
N LYS A 255 -32.92 -18.36 2.46
CA LYS A 255 -32.54 -17.21 3.28
C LYS A 255 -31.46 -16.38 2.60
N LEU A 256 -30.50 -17.02 1.92
CA LEU A 256 -29.47 -16.32 1.14
C LEU A 256 -30.09 -15.51 -0.01
N ALA A 257 -31.08 -16.09 -0.72
CA ALA A 257 -31.79 -15.43 -1.83
C ALA A 257 -32.57 -14.17 -1.42
N HIS A 258 -32.93 -14.05 -0.14
CA HIS A 258 -33.66 -12.88 0.39
C HIS A 258 -32.75 -11.67 0.72
N LEU A 259 -31.44 -11.83 0.71
CA LEU A 259 -30.49 -10.74 0.97
C LEU A 259 -30.40 -9.80 -0.24
N ARG A 260 -30.60 -8.50 0.00
CA ARG A 260 -30.63 -7.49 -1.09
C ARG A 260 -29.29 -7.26 -1.77
N SER A 261 -28.21 -7.42 -1.02
CA SER A 261 -26.83 -7.21 -1.48
C SER A 261 -26.28 -8.41 -2.28
N VAL A 262 -26.94 -9.58 -2.19
CA VAL A 262 -26.59 -10.78 -2.93
C VAL A 262 -27.23 -10.73 -4.31
N PRO A 263 -26.48 -10.95 -5.41
CA PRO A 263 -27.06 -10.94 -6.76
C PRO A 263 -28.18 -11.97 -6.91
N LYS A 264 -29.26 -11.61 -7.61
CA LYS A 264 -30.36 -12.53 -7.88
C LYS A 264 -29.88 -13.77 -8.63
N GLY A 265 -30.31 -14.94 -8.19
CA GLY A 265 -29.91 -16.23 -8.77
C GLY A 265 -28.56 -16.76 -8.25
N PHE A 266 -27.89 -15.99 -7.40
CA PHE A 266 -26.61 -16.42 -6.80
C PHE A 266 -26.79 -17.70 -5.96
N GLU A 267 -27.91 -17.84 -5.28
CA GLU A 267 -28.31 -19.02 -4.50
C GLU A 267 -28.39 -20.32 -5.34
N LYS A 268 -28.61 -20.18 -6.67
CA LYS A 268 -28.67 -21.31 -7.62
C LYS A 268 -27.31 -21.66 -8.20
N SER A 269 -26.28 -20.82 -7.96
CA SER A 269 -24.92 -21.08 -8.40
C SER A 269 -24.24 -22.07 -7.45
N LYS A 270 -23.10 -22.65 -7.89
CA LYS A 270 -22.24 -23.46 -7.01
C LYS A 270 -21.81 -22.70 -5.74
N TRP A 271 -21.68 -21.39 -5.81
CA TRP A 271 -21.28 -20.54 -4.70
C TRP A 271 -22.35 -20.38 -3.61
N GLY A 272 -23.62 -20.56 -3.94
CA GLY A 272 -24.70 -20.48 -2.95
C GLY A 272 -24.51 -21.50 -1.85
N ALA A 273 -24.25 -22.77 -2.21
CA ALA A 273 -23.99 -23.83 -1.23
C ALA A 273 -22.70 -23.58 -0.44
N ASP A 274 -21.64 -23.11 -1.10
CA ASP A 274 -20.36 -22.82 -0.45
C ASP A 274 -20.47 -21.71 0.58
N ILE A 275 -21.26 -20.66 0.30
CA ILE A 275 -21.53 -19.57 1.25
C ILE A 275 -22.34 -20.09 2.44
N VAL A 276 -23.38 -20.87 2.21
CA VAL A 276 -24.15 -21.46 3.34
C VAL A 276 -23.23 -22.30 4.22
N ALA A 277 -22.36 -23.12 3.63
CA ALA A 277 -21.39 -23.90 4.39
C ALA A 277 -20.38 -23.00 5.13
N ALA A 278 -19.93 -21.88 4.55
CA ALA A 278 -19.08 -20.91 5.22
C ALA A 278 -19.79 -20.25 6.40
N VAL A 279 -21.06 -19.90 6.25
CA VAL A 279 -21.90 -19.38 7.35
C VAL A 279 -22.01 -20.40 8.49
N GLU A 280 -22.26 -21.66 8.19
CA GLU A 280 -22.34 -22.74 9.18
C GLU A 280 -21.03 -22.93 9.93
N ARG A 281 -19.89 -22.93 9.22
CA ARG A 281 -18.55 -22.96 9.86
C ARG A 281 -18.36 -21.75 10.79
N GLY A 282 -18.75 -20.55 10.35
CA GLY A 282 -18.68 -19.35 11.17
C GLY A 282 -19.52 -19.46 12.45
N LEU A 283 -20.73 -19.99 12.35
CA LEU A 283 -21.62 -20.20 13.48
C LEU A 283 -21.12 -21.28 14.46
N ALA A 284 -20.31 -22.23 13.97
CA ALA A 284 -19.73 -23.31 14.79
C ALA A 284 -18.40 -22.92 15.47
N ARG A 285 -17.85 -21.72 15.18
CA ARG A 285 -16.60 -21.26 15.81
C ARG A 285 -16.77 -21.00 17.31
N ASP A 286 -15.69 -21.23 18.05
CA ASP A 286 -15.57 -20.79 19.44
C ASP A 286 -15.40 -19.27 19.50
N PHE A 287 -16.45 -18.55 19.87
CA PHE A 287 -16.46 -17.08 19.89
C PHE A 287 -15.50 -16.48 20.94
N THR A 288 -15.05 -17.28 21.93
CA THR A 288 -14.10 -16.81 22.95
C THR A 288 -12.68 -16.63 22.38
N LYS A 289 -12.38 -17.29 21.26
CA LYS A 289 -11.08 -17.23 20.56
C LYS A 289 -11.04 -16.22 19.41
N LEU A 290 -12.14 -15.51 19.17
CA LEU A 290 -12.18 -14.50 18.12
C LEU A 290 -11.35 -13.26 18.51
N PRO A 291 -10.84 -12.52 17.53
CA PRO A 291 -10.29 -11.19 17.75
C PRO A 291 -11.28 -10.32 18.52
N LYS A 292 -10.76 -9.49 19.42
CA LYS A 292 -11.62 -8.57 20.18
C LYS A 292 -12.29 -7.60 19.20
N LEU A 293 -13.62 -7.55 19.24
CA LEU A 293 -14.36 -6.52 18.54
C LEU A 293 -14.02 -5.16 19.14
N GLU A 294 -13.70 -4.22 18.28
CA GLU A 294 -13.59 -2.83 18.71
C GLU A 294 -14.93 -2.37 19.30
N LYS A 295 -14.91 -1.95 20.54
CA LYS A 295 -16.11 -1.36 21.15
C LYS A 295 -16.45 -0.08 20.39
N PRO A 296 -17.74 0.17 20.09
CA PRO A 296 -18.13 1.49 19.59
C PRO A 296 -17.59 2.54 20.58
N ARG A 297 -16.70 3.38 20.12
CA ARG A 297 -16.19 4.47 20.95
C ARG A 297 -17.29 5.51 21.11
N ASN A 298 -18.14 5.33 22.13
CA ASN A 298 -19.17 6.29 22.53
C ASN A 298 -18.50 7.47 23.27
N ASN A 299 -17.61 8.17 22.61
CA ASN A 299 -16.97 9.37 23.16
C ASN A 299 -17.36 10.57 22.30
N SER A 300 -18.46 11.23 22.62
CA SER A 300 -18.77 12.56 22.07
C SER A 300 -17.61 13.54 22.31
N ASN A 301 -16.90 13.41 23.43
CA ASN A 301 -15.69 14.17 23.73
C ASN A 301 -14.47 13.68 22.94
N GLY A 302 -14.35 12.38 22.63
CA GLY A 302 -13.23 11.82 21.85
C GLY A 302 -13.17 12.38 20.43
N ALA A 303 -14.30 12.59 19.78
CA ALA A 303 -14.34 13.18 18.43
C ALA A 303 -13.76 14.61 18.40
N ALA A 304 -14.09 15.44 19.39
CA ALA A 304 -13.54 16.79 19.51
C ALA A 304 -12.03 16.79 19.77
N ILE A 305 -11.54 15.83 20.58
CA ILE A 305 -10.10 15.65 20.83
C ILE A 305 -9.38 15.26 19.52
N VAL A 306 -9.94 14.34 18.74
CA VAL A 306 -9.39 13.94 17.44
C VAL A 306 -9.29 15.14 16.49
N GLU A 307 -10.30 16.02 16.45
CA GLU A 307 -10.24 17.23 15.61
C GLU A 307 -9.13 18.19 16.06
N LEU A 308 -8.93 18.38 17.36
CA LEU A 308 -7.79 19.16 17.87
C LEU A 308 -6.45 18.52 17.54
N LEU A 309 -6.34 17.20 17.64
CA LEU A 309 -5.14 16.46 17.24
C LEU A 309 -4.85 16.60 15.74
N LYS A 310 -5.87 16.60 14.87
CA LYS A 310 -5.73 16.87 13.42
C LYS A 310 -5.18 18.28 13.16
N VAL A 311 -5.65 19.28 13.91
CA VAL A 311 -5.12 20.65 13.80
C VAL A 311 -3.66 20.71 14.22
N LEU A 312 -3.31 20.10 15.35
CA LEU A 312 -1.94 19.99 15.83
C LEU A 312 -1.04 19.26 14.82
N LEU A 313 -1.52 18.14 14.25
CA LEU A 313 -0.80 17.38 13.24
C LEU A 313 -0.50 18.21 12.00
N ARG A 314 -1.49 18.93 11.47
CA ARG A 314 -1.31 19.85 10.32
C ARG A 314 -0.28 20.93 10.63
N MET A 315 -0.39 21.58 11.79
CA MET A 315 0.55 22.60 12.24
C MET A 315 1.98 22.04 12.31
N THR A 316 2.15 20.84 12.87
CA THR A 316 3.44 20.16 12.98
C THR A 316 4.00 19.81 11.59
N ALA A 317 3.17 19.26 10.71
CA ALA A 317 3.55 18.90 9.35
C ALA A 317 4.04 20.12 8.54
N GLU A 318 3.32 21.22 8.61
CA GLU A 318 3.70 22.49 7.95
C GLU A 318 5.01 23.05 8.55
N ARG A 319 5.13 23.09 9.88
CA ARG A 319 6.30 23.62 10.57
C ARG A 319 7.58 22.86 10.25
N HIS A 320 7.48 21.54 10.14
CA HIS A 320 8.64 20.67 9.92
C HIS A 320 8.83 20.29 8.44
N ALA A 321 7.95 20.74 7.54
CA ALA A 321 7.94 20.33 6.13
C ALA A 321 8.03 18.81 6.01
N VAL A 322 7.02 18.10 6.57
CA VAL A 322 6.82 16.65 6.52
C VAL A 322 5.36 16.41 6.19
N ALA A 323 5.05 15.41 5.39
CA ALA A 323 3.66 15.06 5.11
C ALA A 323 2.92 14.58 6.36
N SER A 324 1.68 15.01 6.56
CA SER A 324 0.89 14.65 7.75
C SER A 324 0.73 13.13 7.88
N LYS A 325 0.48 12.45 6.75
CA LYS A 325 0.23 11.00 6.70
C LYS A 325 1.40 10.16 7.20
N VAL A 326 2.65 10.61 7.00
CA VAL A 326 3.83 9.87 7.47
C VAL A 326 4.11 10.11 8.95
N ILE A 327 3.56 11.18 9.54
CA ILE A 327 3.67 11.46 10.98
C ILE A 327 2.63 10.64 11.76
N ALA A 328 1.34 10.78 11.39
CA ALA A 328 0.23 10.08 12.02
C ALA A 328 -0.93 9.88 11.05
N THR A 329 -1.63 8.75 11.17
CA THR A 329 -2.90 8.49 10.50
C THR A 329 -4.08 8.95 11.35
N VAL A 330 -5.28 9.00 10.78
CA VAL A 330 -6.50 9.30 11.57
C VAL A 330 -6.74 8.21 12.62
N ASP A 331 -6.44 6.96 12.29
CA ASP A 331 -6.57 5.83 13.23
C ASP A 331 -5.61 6.01 14.40
N ASP A 332 -4.35 6.45 14.18
CA ASP A 332 -3.42 6.77 15.26
C ASP A 332 -3.98 7.88 16.19
N LEU A 333 -4.60 8.92 15.60
CA LEU A 333 -5.19 10.01 16.38
C LEU A 333 -6.39 9.55 17.21
N GLU A 334 -7.20 8.65 16.69
CA GLU A 334 -8.31 8.04 17.42
C GLU A 334 -7.81 7.19 18.59
N GLU A 335 -6.75 6.39 18.38
CA GLU A 335 -6.12 5.60 19.43
C GLU A 335 -5.50 6.50 20.50
N ILE A 336 -4.73 7.51 20.12
CA ILE A 336 -4.16 8.49 21.06
C ILE A 336 -5.27 9.20 21.84
N ALA A 337 -6.37 9.59 21.20
CA ALA A 337 -7.49 10.24 21.87
C ALA A 337 -8.13 9.32 22.94
N ALA A 338 -8.14 8.01 22.72
CA ALA A 338 -8.70 7.02 23.62
C ALA A 338 -7.73 6.63 24.75
N ASP A 339 -6.45 6.46 24.46
CA ASP A 339 -5.44 5.95 25.40
C ASP A 339 -4.11 6.70 25.24
N ASP A 340 -3.52 7.14 26.36
CA ASP A 340 -2.21 7.80 26.40
C ASP A 340 -1.06 6.82 26.11
N GLU A 341 -1.28 5.53 26.35
CA GLU A 341 -0.31 4.44 26.13
C GLU A 341 -0.62 3.67 24.83
N ALA A 342 -1.35 4.29 23.87
CA ALA A 342 -1.72 3.66 22.61
C ALA A 342 -0.49 3.14 21.86
N ASP A 343 -0.57 1.89 21.38
CA ASP A 343 0.51 1.24 20.64
C ASP A 343 0.47 1.63 19.15
N VAL A 344 0.76 2.89 18.86
CA VAL A 344 0.71 3.48 17.52
C VAL A 344 2.06 4.05 17.07
N PRO A 345 2.36 4.06 15.76
CA PRO A 345 3.60 4.64 15.22
C PRO A 345 3.81 6.10 15.63
N ALA A 346 2.75 6.90 15.72
CA ALA A 346 2.79 8.31 16.09
C ALA A 346 3.37 8.58 17.50
N LEU A 347 3.39 7.58 18.40
CA LEU A 347 3.97 7.66 19.73
C LEU A 347 5.35 7.01 19.84
N ARG A 348 6.05 6.75 18.69
CA ARG A 348 7.35 6.10 18.67
C ARG A 348 8.38 6.90 17.88
N GLY A 349 9.67 6.79 18.31
CA GLY A 349 10.82 7.36 17.60
C GLY A 349 10.63 8.84 17.20
N TRP A 350 11.08 9.20 16.02
CA TRP A 350 11.04 10.56 15.49
C TRP A 350 9.62 11.17 15.39
N ARG A 351 8.59 10.32 15.21
CA ARG A 351 7.20 10.78 15.18
C ARG A 351 6.73 11.27 16.53
N ARG A 352 7.13 10.58 17.59
CA ARG A 352 6.86 11.00 18.98
C ARG A 352 7.51 12.34 19.29
N GLU A 353 8.76 12.52 18.90
CA GLU A 353 9.49 13.78 19.10
C GLU A 353 8.85 14.96 18.36
N LEU A 354 8.41 14.74 17.11
CA LEU A 354 7.78 15.79 16.32
C LEU A 354 6.35 16.12 16.76
N PHE A 355 5.56 15.11 17.09
CA PHE A 355 4.11 15.21 17.24
C PHE A 355 3.59 14.54 18.52
N GLY A 356 3.98 13.29 18.80
CA GLY A 356 3.36 12.46 19.83
C GLY A 356 3.39 13.10 21.22
N ASP A 357 4.54 13.64 21.66
CA ASP A 357 4.66 14.30 22.96
C ASP A 357 3.77 15.56 23.04
N ALA A 358 3.67 16.33 21.95
CA ALA A 358 2.79 17.50 21.90
C ALA A 358 1.31 17.08 21.88
N ALA A 359 0.96 15.97 21.22
CA ALA A 359 -0.38 15.40 21.19
C ALA A 359 -0.84 14.99 22.61
N LEU A 360 0.01 14.30 23.36
CA LEU A 360 -0.27 13.92 24.75
C LEU A 360 -0.41 15.15 25.67
N LYS A 361 0.45 16.17 25.52
CA LYS A 361 0.31 17.44 26.25
C LYS A 361 -0.98 18.17 25.92
N LEU A 362 -1.39 18.21 24.65
CA LEU A 362 -2.67 18.81 24.24
C LEU A 362 -3.84 18.08 24.91
N LYS A 363 -3.83 16.76 24.90
CA LYS A 363 -4.85 15.92 25.50
C LYS A 363 -4.97 16.12 27.02
N ARG A 364 -3.85 16.32 27.72
CA ARG A 364 -3.79 16.57 29.17
C ARG A 364 -4.10 18.01 29.55
N GLY A 365 -4.27 18.91 28.57
CA GLY A 365 -4.51 20.32 28.83
C GLY A 365 -3.26 21.13 29.19
N GLU A 366 -2.07 20.55 29.09
CA GLU A 366 -0.78 21.21 29.29
C GLU A 366 -0.38 22.08 28.10
N LEU A 367 -0.93 21.79 26.91
CA LEU A 367 -0.80 22.55 25.67
C LEU A 367 -2.19 23.00 25.22
N ALA A 368 -2.33 24.24 24.75
CA ALA A 368 -3.52 24.74 24.08
C ALA A 368 -3.16 25.18 22.65
N LEU A 369 -4.14 25.17 21.75
CA LEU A 369 -4.00 25.75 20.42
C LEU A 369 -4.67 27.13 20.40
N ALA A 370 -3.97 28.12 19.87
CA ALA A 370 -4.46 29.48 19.70
C ALA A 370 -4.17 29.99 18.29
N ILE A 371 -4.80 31.09 17.90
CA ILE A 371 -4.51 31.77 16.63
C ILE A 371 -3.75 33.04 16.94
N GLU A 372 -2.52 33.15 16.44
CA GLU A 372 -1.71 34.34 16.52
C GLU A 372 -1.31 34.79 15.11
N LYS A 373 -1.59 36.04 14.77
CA LYS A 373 -1.27 36.63 13.46
C LYS A 373 -1.73 35.76 12.27
N GLY A 374 -2.91 35.14 12.40
CA GLY A 374 -3.52 34.31 11.37
C GLY A 374 -2.92 32.88 11.23
N ARG A 375 -2.10 32.46 12.20
CA ARG A 375 -1.51 31.10 12.24
C ARG A 375 -1.87 30.38 13.52
N VAL A 376 -2.04 29.06 13.43
CA VAL A 376 -2.21 28.24 14.63
C VAL A 376 -0.88 28.09 15.34
N VAL A 377 -0.89 28.31 16.65
CA VAL A 377 0.27 28.17 17.53
C VAL A 377 -0.08 27.33 18.75
N GLY A 378 0.92 26.63 19.31
CA GLY A 378 0.81 25.93 20.58
C GLY A 378 1.21 26.85 21.72
N VAL A 379 0.34 26.98 22.72
CA VAL A 379 0.57 27.79 23.94
C VAL A 379 0.66 26.85 25.13
N GLN A 380 1.80 26.90 25.84
CA GLN A 380 1.95 26.15 27.10
C GLN A 380 1.00 26.72 28.16
N ARG A 381 0.30 25.83 28.84
CA ARG A 381 -0.52 26.23 30.01
C ARG A 381 0.22 25.87 31.26
N ALA A 382 0.21 26.83 32.17
CA ALA A 382 0.83 26.68 33.52
C ALA A 382 0.03 25.67 34.37
#